data_922eed68642d06d442c1d2aed1db1200
#
_entry.id   922eed68642d06d442c1d2aed1db1200
#
_cell.length_a   1.000
_cell.length_b   1.000
_cell.length_c   1.000
_cell.angle_alpha   90.00
_cell.angle_beta   90.00
_cell.angle_gamma   90.00
#
_symmetry.space_group_name_H-M   'P 1'
#
loop_
_entity.id
_entity.type
_entity.pdbx_description
1 polymer ?
#
loop_
_entity_poly.entity_id
_entity_poly.type
_entity_poly.pdbx_seq_one_letter_code
_entity_poly.pdbx_strand_id
1 'polypeptide(L)'
;MGVAAAPGPQTEAASPSAGSRFRRRCRPARCCLGPRCRRAGEGGGRAGRGGAAGGRAEERGGGGGGAGGGPAPGVSARRGGWGGSRGARAGEGVAGPAMADNEKLDNQRLKNFKNKGRDLETMRRQRNEVVVELRKNKRDEHLLKRRNVPHEDVCEDSDIDGDYRVQNTSLEAIVQNASSDNQGIQLSAVQAARKLLSSDRNPPIDDLIKSGILPILVHCLERDDNPSLQFEAAWALTNIASGTSEQTQAVVQSNAVPLFLRLLHSPHQNVCEQAVWALGNIIGDGPQCRDYVISLGVVKPLLSFISPSIPITFLRNVTWVMVNLCRHKDPPPPMETIQEILPALCVLIHHTDVNILVDTVWALSYLTDAGNEQIQMVIDSGIVPHLVPLLSHQEVKVQTAALRAVGNIVTGTDEQTQVVLNCDALSHFPALLTHPKEKINKEAVWFLSNITAGNQQQVQAVIDANLVPMIIHLLDKGDFGTQKEAAWAISNLTISGRKDQVAYLIQQNVIPPFCNLLTVKDAQVVQVVLDGLSNILKMAEDEAETIANLIEECGGLEKIEQLQNHENEDIYKLAYEIIDQFFSSDDIDEDPSLVPEAIQGGTFGFNSSANVPTEGFQF
;
A
#
# COMPACT_ATOMS: atom_id res chain seq x y z
N MET A 1 -10.01 41.62 53.00
CA MET A 1 -9.40 42.90 52.63
C MET A 1 -9.22 42.82 51.14
N GLY A 2 -10.07 43.28 50.35
CA GLY A 2 -10.46 44.69 50.07
C GLY A 2 -9.82 44.99 48.72
N VAL A 3 -10.52 45.18 47.75
CA VAL A 3 -11.42 46.16 47.12
C VAL A 3 -10.92 46.31 45.66
N ALA A 4 -11.69 45.95 44.64
CA ALA A 4 -12.51 46.81 43.76
C ALA A 4 -11.66 47.56 42.71
N ALA A 5 -11.99 47.82 41.46
CA ALA A 5 -13.17 47.82 40.63
C ALA A 5 -12.74 48.32 39.22
N ALA A 6 -13.52 48.02 38.21
CA ALA A 6 -13.53 48.61 36.87
C ALA A 6 -13.93 50.11 36.89
N PRO A 7 -14.04 50.91 35.79
CA PRO A 7 -14.69 50.61 34.50
C PRO A 7 -14.09 51.30 33.24
N GLY A 8 -14.69 51.01 32.06
CA GLY A 8 -14.45 51.70 30.79
C GLY A 8 -15.02 53.15 30.69
N PRO A 9 -15.01 53.83 29.57
CA PRO A 9 -16.13 53.86 28.62
C PRO A 9 -15.70 53.92 27.13
N GLN A 10 -16.44 53.38 26.17
CA GLN A 10 -17.50 53.93 25.27
C GLN A 10 -17.25 55.29 24.63
N THR A 11 -17.48 55.30 23.36
CA THR A 11 -18.19 56.16 22.36
C THR A 11 -17.28 56.52 21.19
N GLU A 12 -17.63 56.69 19.96
CA GLU A 12 -18.84 56.79 19.14
C GLU A 12 -18.38 56.92 17.68
N ALA A 13 -19.12 56.32 16.82
CA ALA A 13 -19.58 56.67 15.48
C ALA A 13 -19.07 57.92 14.77
N ALA A 14 -18.78 57.76 13.47
CA ALA A 14 -19.35 58.56 12.37
C ALA A 14 -18.81 58.13 10.97
N SER A 15 -19.67 57.66 10.09
CA SER A 15 -19.61 57.86 8.66
C SER A 15 -20.11 59.28 8.34
N PRO A 16 -20.09 59.86 7.10
CA PRO A 16 -20.12 59.25 5.77
C PRO A 16 -19.42 60.05 4.64
N SER A 17 -19.69 59.57 3.40
CA SER A 17 -19.79 60.23 2.09
C SER A 17 -18.59 60.05 1.14
N ALA A 18 -18.76 59.47 0.00
CA ALA A 18 -19.48 59.69 -1.24
C ALA A 18 -18.54 59.94 -2.44
N GLY A 19 -18.78 59.22 -3.49
CA GLY A 19 -18.62 59.61 -4.89
C GLY A 19 -17.41 59.00 -5.60
N SER A 20 -17.42 58.30 -6.69
CA SER A 20 -18.26 58.32 -7.88
C SER A 20 -17.89 57.15 -8.82
N ARG A 21 -18.87 56.52 -9.31
CA ARG A 21 -19.11 55.98 -10.64
C ARG A 21 -17.95 55.96 -11.64
N PHE A 22 -17.68 54.75 -12.15
CA PHE A 22 -17.68 54.53 -13.61
C PHE A 22 -18.12 53.08 -13.95
N ARG A 23 -19.31 53.01 -14.51
CA ARG A 23 -19.86 51.84 -15.21
C ARG A 23 -19.18 51.72 -16.58
N ARG A 24 -18.78 50.53 -16.98
CA ARG A 24 -18.96 50.11 -18.38
C ARG A 24 -19.44 48.66 -18.41
N ARG A 25 -20.68 48.54 -18.80
CA ARG A 25 -21.32 47.37 -19.37
C ARG A 25 -20.69 47.08 -20.75
N CYS A 26 -20.46 45.84 -21.07
CA CYS A 26 -20.75 45.32 -22.40
C CYS A 26 -21.29 43.92 -22.28
N ARG A 27 -22.46 43.74 -22.76
CA ARG A 27 -23.23 42.52 -23.00
C ARG A 27 -22.96 42.03 -24.44
N PRO A 28 -23.53 40.91 -24.87
CA PRO A 28 -22.92 39.78 -25.55
C PRO A 28 -23.24 39.77 -27.05
N ALA A 29 -22.49 39.00 -27.84
CA ALA A 29 -22.83 38.71 -29.22
C ALA A 29 -23.26 37.25 -29.36
N ARG A 30 -24.51 37.08 -29.70
CA ARG A 30 -25.10 35.93 -30.41
C ARG A 30 -24.71 36.02 -31.89
N CYS A 31 -24.60 34.88 -32.52
CA CYS A 31 -25.04 34.58 -33.90
C CYS A 31 -24.60 33.15 -34.19
N CYS A 32 -25.40 32.29 -34.53
CA CYS A 32 -26.49 32.05 -35.47
C CYS A 32 -26.13 30.88 -36.38
N LEU A 33 -27.03 29.90 -36.34
CA LEU A 33 -27.65 29.22 -37.48
C LEU A 33 -26.85 28.18 -38.29
N GLY A 34 -27.43 27.01 -38.25
CA GLY A 34 -27.22 25.90 -39.15
C GLY A 34 -27.64 26.16 -40.61
N PRO A 35 -27.69 25.13 -41.44
CA PRO A 35 -28.98 24.52 -41.72
C PRO A 35 -29.01 22.99 -41.99
N ARG A 36 -30.24 22.53 -41.93
CA ARG A 36 -30.81 21.23 -42.37
C ARG A 36 -30.64 21.00 -43.89
N CYS A 37 -30.53 19.69 -44.26
CA CYS A 37 -31.18 19.09 -45.44
C CYS A 37 -31.33 17.60 -45.17
N ARG A 38 -32.48 17.06 -44.99
CA ARG A 38 -33.59 16.55 -45.83
C ARG A 38 -33.16 15.48 -46.82
N ARG A 39 -33.61 14.25 -46.49
CA ARG A 39 -34.51 13.31 -47.15
C ARG A 39 -34.32 13.03 -48.64
N ALA A 40 -34.28 11.76 -48.94
CA ALA A 40 -35.05 10.93 -49.90
C ALA A 40 -34.29 9.63 -50.10
N GLY A 41 -34.78 8.47 -50.18
CA GLY A 41 -36.09 7.90 -50.45
C GLY A 41 -35.86 6.54 -51.14
N GLU A 42 -36.59 5.58 -50.67
CA GLU A 42 -37.26 4.52 -51.42
C GLU A 42 -36.52 3.55 -52.34
N GLY A 43 -36.89 2.28 -52.16
CA GLY A 43 -36.95 1.19 -53.12
C GLY A 43 -36.12 -0.01 -52.67
N GLY A 44 -36.63 -1.16 -52.29
CA GLY A 44 -37.75 -1.93 -52.79
C GLY A 44 -37.20 -3.23 -53.39
N GLY A 45 -37.69 -4.39 -52.93
CA GLY A 45 -37.56 -5.64 -53.64
C GLY A 45 -36.93 -6.78 -52.83
N ARG A 46 -37.72 -7.56 -52.19
CA ARG A 46 -38.37 -8.88 -52.48
C ARG A 46 -37.41 -9.99 -52.91
N ALA A 47 -37.37 -11.01 -52.05
CA ALA A 47 -37.80 -12.40 -52.23
C ALA A 47 -36.80 -13.45 -52.73
N GLY A 48 -36.85 -14.60 -52.06
CA GLY A 48 -36.41 -15.93 -52.53
C GLY A 48 -35.74 -16.72 -51.42
N ARG A 49 -36.38 -17.46 -50.60
CA ARG A 49 -36.93 -18.87 -50.65
C ARG A 49 -35.93 -19.90 -51.18
N GLY A 50 -35.73 -20.89 -50.36
CA GLY A 50 -35.31 -22.25 -50.66
C GLY A 50 -34.14 -22.65 -49.79
N GLY A 51 -34.16 -23.65 -49.00
CA GLY A 51 -34.81 -24.91 -48.97
C GLY A 51 -33.79 -25.95 -48.57
N ALA A 52 -33.98 -26.54 -47.44
CA ALA A 52 -34.09 -27.94 -47.12
C ALA A 52 -32.87 -28.89 -47.29
N ALA A 53 -32.80 -29.71 -46.24
CA ALA A 53 -32.38 -31.12 -46.16
C ALA A 53 -30.86 -31.35 -46.05
N GLY A 54 -30.35 -32.09 -45.09
CA GLY A 54 -30.77 -33.32 -44.52
C GLY A 54 -29.58 -34.25 -44.51
N GLY A 55 -29.46 -35.13 -43.50
CA GLY A 55 -28.49 -36.23 -43.55
C GLY A 55 -27.70 -36.39 -42.25
N ARG A 56 -28.19 -37.09 -41.39
CA ARG A 56 -27.95 -38.32 -40.62
C ARG A 56 -26.83 -39.23 -41.16
N ALA A 57 -26.06 -39.72 -40.20
CA ALA A 57 -25.68 -41.11 -39.88
C ALA A 57 -24.48 -41.07 -38.92
N GLU A 58 -24.54 -41.62 -37.73
CA GLU A 58 -24.36 -43.01 -37.30
C GLU A 58 -23.08 -43.63 -37.93
N GLU A 59 -22.18 -44.19 -37.24
CA GLU A 59 -22.15 -45.30 -36.27
C GLU A 59 -20.73 -45.51 -35.75
N ARG A 60 -20.60 -45.91 -34.46
CA ARG A 60 -19.94 -47.09 -33.90
C ARG A 60 -18.44 -47.27 -34.24
N GLY A 61 -17.61 -47.64 -33.33
CA GLY A 61 -17.63 -48.54 -32.23
C GLY A 61 -16.23 -48.94 -31.83
N GLY A 62 -16.11 -49.43 -30.63
CA GLY A 62 -15.24 -50.50 -30.17
C GLY A 62 -13.80 -50.12 -29.85
N GLY A 63 -13.24 -50.37 -28.73
CA GLY A 63 -13.32 -51.41 -27.81
C GLY A 63 -11.94 -51.71 -27.25
N GLY A 64 -11.85 -52.02 -25.98
CA GLY A 64 -10.82 -52.84 -25.34
C GLY A 64 -9.59 -52.07 -24.82
N GLY A 65 -9.19 -52.08 -23.59
CA GLY A 65 -9.18 -53.11 -22.59
C GLY A 65 -7.85 -53.12 -21.87
N GLY A 66 -7.88 -53.27 -20.56
CA GLY A 66 -6.84 -53.90 -19.77
C GLY A 66 -5.96 -52.94 -18.98
N ALA A 67 -6.18 -52.71 -17.70
CA ALA A 67 -5.98 -53.54 -16.53
C ALA A 67 -4.54 -53.50 -15.97
N GLY A 68 -4.46 -53.18 -14.67
CA GLY A 68 -3.46 -53.63 -13.73
C GLY A 68 -2.50 -52.53 -13.25
N GLY A 69 -2.46 -52.10 -12.04
CA GLY A 69 -2.43 -52.68 -10.75
C GLY A 69 -1.46 -51.85 -9.93
N GLY A 70 -1.86 -51.32 -8.78
CA GLY A 70 -0.94 -50.78 -7.77
C GLY A 70 -0.16 -51.89 -7.06
N PRO A 71 0.50 -51.70 -5.96
CA PRO A 71 0.32 -50.74 -4.87
C PRO A 71 1.63 -50.14 -4.28
N ALA A 72 1.48 -49.19 -3.38
CA ALA A 72 2.46 -48.80 -2.34
C ALA A 72 2.66 -49.96 -1.33
N PRO A 73 3.62 -50.00 -0.39
CA PRO A 73 3.91 -48.95 0.59
C PRO A 73 5.36 -48.95 1.20
N GLY A 74 5.58 -48.05 2.21
CA GLY A 74 6.40 -48.34 3.37
C GLY A 74 7.71 -47.56 3.49
N VAL A 75 7.79 -46.55 4.34
CA VAL A 75 8.17 -46.43 5.74
C VAL A 75 9.65 -46.73 6.07
N SER A 76 10.23 -45.78 6.83
CA SER A 76 11.20 -45.80 7.91
C SER A 76 12.61 -45.26 7.62
N ALA A 77 12.92 -44.13 8.22
CA ALA A 77 13.70 -43.82 9.42
C ALA A 77 15.06 -44.54 9.59
N ARG A 78 16.12 -43.76 9.77
CA ARG A 78 17.15 -43.68 10.83
C ARG A 78 18.48 -43.14 10.33
N ARG A 79 18.94 -42.04 10.91
CA ARG A 79 20.05 -41.82 11.87
C ARG A 79 21.40 -42.52 11.60
N GLY A 80 22.45 -41.69 11.73
CA GLY A 80 23.82 -42.03 12.12
C GLY A 80 24.83 -41.82 10.98
N GLY A 81 25.95 -41.15 11.06
CA GLY A 81 26.79 -40.81 12.15
C GLY A 81 28.25 -40.96 11.68
N TRP A 82 29.05 -39.94 11.87
CA TRP A 82 30.48 -39.91 12.15
C TRP A 82 31.53 -40.63 11.26
N GLY A 83 32.64 -39.91 11.10
CA GLY A 83 34.02 -40.37 10.93
C GLY A 83 34.57 -40.06 9.53
N GLY A 84 35.61 -39.29 9.30
CA GLY A 84 36.86 -39.18 9.99
C GLY A 84 38.00 -39.65 9.10
N SER A 85 39.00 -38.77 8.96
CA SER A 85 40.44 -39.04 8.72
C SER A 85 41.01 -39.01 7.29
N ARG A 86 41.84 -38.01 7.06
CA ARG A 86 43.32 -38.01 6.88
C ARG A 86 43.92 -38.78 5.67
N GLY A 87 44.81 -38.04 5.00
CA GLY A 87 46.01 -38.52 4.28
C GLY A 87 46.14 -37.93 2.89
N ALA A 88 46.93 -37.01 2.60
CA ALA A 88 48.40 -36.82 2.62
C ALA A 88 49.05 -37.13 1.25
N ARG A 89 49.77 -36.10 0.75
CA ARG A 89 50.98 -36.12 -0.14
C ARG A 89 50.74 -36.42 -1.63
N ALA A 90 51.39 -35.80 -2.56
CA ALA A 90 52.47 -34.84 -2.78
C ALA A 90 52.75 -34.89 -4.29
N GLY A 91 53.38 -33.88 -4.82
CA GLY A 91 54.10 -33.94 -6.11
C GLY A 91 53.91 -32.73 -6.99
N GLU A 92 54.76 -31.75 -6.81
CA GLU A 92 55.69 -31.11 -7.76
C GLU A 92 55.19 -30.92 -9.21
N GLY A 93 55.10 -29.70 -9.67
CA GLY A 93 56.12 -29.13 -10.48
C GLY A 93 55.67 -28.04 -11.43
N VAL A 94 56.38 -26.94 -11.33
CA VAL A 94 56.88 -26.04 -12.39
C VAL A 94 56.00 -24.90 -12.89
N ALA A 95 56.60 -23.77 -12.76
CA ALA A 95 56.29 -22.39 -12.95
C ALA A 95 55.92 -21.91 -14.37
N GLY A 96 55.12 -20.83 -14.36
CA GLY A 96 55.07 -19.65 -15.22
C GLY A 96 53.92 -19.63 -16.25
N PRO A 97 53.41 -18.45 -16.61
CA PRO A 97 53.79 -17.11 -16.18
C PRO A 97 52.58 -16.24 -15.70
N ALA A 98 52.88 -15.36 -14.83
CA ALA A 98 52.06 -14.32 -14.26
C ALA A 98 51.73 -13.19 -15.25
N MET A 99 50.71 -13.34 -16.09
CA MET A 99 50.07 -12.23 -16.82
C MET A 99 48.57 -12.47 -17.07
N ALA A 100 48.00 -13.62 -16.71
CA ALA A 100 46.58 -13.92 -16.89
C ALA A 100 45.74 -13.76 -15.62
N ASP A 101 46.35 -13.54 -14.46
CA ASP A 101 45.66 -13.47 -13.17
C ASP A 101 45.22 -12.05 -12.80
N ASN A 102 45.84 -11.00 -13.35
CA ASN A 102 45.41 -9.63 -13.08
C ASN A 102 44.12 -9.23 -13.79
N GLU A 103 43.86 -9.73 -15.01
CA GLU A 103 42.58 -9.48 -15.69
C GLU A 103 41.41 -10.27 -15.05
N LYS A 104 41.66 -11.41 -14.41
CA LYS A 104 40.64 -12.16 -13.67
C LYS A 104 40.34 -11.56 -12.31
N LEU A 105 41.34 -10.98 -11.65
CA LEU A 105 41.17 -10.26 -10.38
C LEU A 105 40.44 -8.93 -10.58
N ASP A 106 40.77 -8.18 -11.64
CA ASP A 106 40.04 -6.96 -12.00
C ASP A 106 38.60 -7.24 -12.46
N ASN A 107 38.33 -8.33 -13.16
CA ASN A 107 36.97 -8.72 -13.52
C ASN A 107 36.17 -9.25 -12.32
N GLN A 108 36.79 -9.84 -11.32
CA GLN A 108 36.15 -10.20 -10.05
C GLN A 108 35.96 -8.98 -9.13
N ARG A 109 36.86 -8.02 -9.14
CA ARG A 109 36.68 -6.72 -8.48
C ARG A 109 35.54 -5.92 -9.14
N LEU A 110 35.48 -5.84 -10.46
CA LEU A 110 34.38 -5.18 -11.19
C LEU A 110 33.02 -5.87 -10.97
N LYS A 111 32.98 -7.20 -10.86
CA LYS A 111 31.76 -7.93 -10.46
C LYS A 111 31.40 -7.75 -8.98
N ASN A 112 32.35 -7.46 -8.14
CA ASN A 112 32.11 -7.13 -6.73
C ASN A 112 31.77 -5.65 -6.50
N PHE A 113 32.10 -4.75 -7.44
CA PHE A 113 31.87 -3.30 -7.31
C PHE A 113 30.64 -2.78 -8.05
N LYS A 114 30.08 -3.50 -9.02
CA LYS A 114 28.76 -3.20 -9.54
C LYS A 114 27.72 -3.84 -8.63
N ASN A 115 27.23 -3.07 -7.65
CA ASN A 115 26.10 -3.39 -6.79
C ASN A 115 26.15 -4.83 -6.25
N LYS A 116 27.05 -5.06 -5.30
CA LYS A 116 27.11 -6.33 -4.59
C LYS A 116 25.76 -6.58 -3.89
N GLY A 117 24.85 -7.25 -4.60
CA GLY A 117 23.70 -7.88 -4.02
C GLY A 117 22.45 -7.04 -3.81
N ARG A 118 22.40 -5.81 -4.30
CA ARG A 118 21.17 -5.01 -4.22
C ARG A 118 20.82 -4.46 -5.60
N ASP A 119 20.19 -5.31 -6.41
CA ASP A 119 19.52 -4.82 -7.61
C ASP A 119 18.38 -3.87 -7.20
N LEU A 120 17.97 -3.01 -8.11
CA LEU A 120 16.89 -2.04 -7.89
C LEU A 120 15.58 -2.74 -7.44
N GLU A 121 15.36 -3.96 -7.88
CA GLU A 121 14.19 -4.75 -7.53
C GLU A 121 14.28 -5.27 -6.08
N THR A 122 15.43 -5.73 -5.64
CA THR A 122 15.68 -6.12 -4.25
C THR A 122 15.57 -4.93 -3.30
N MET A 123 16.08 -3.75 -3.68
CA MET A 123 15.94 -2.53 -2.89
C MET A 123 14.49 -2.02 -2.85
N ARG A 124 13.75 -2.12 -3.95
CA ARG A 124 12.30 -1.87 -4.00
C ARG A 124 11.55 -2.85 -3.09
N ARG A 125 11.92 -4.13 -3.11
CA ARG A 125 11.32 -5.20 -2.32
C ARG A 125 11.55 -5.03 -0.82
N GLN A 126 12.80 -4.82 -0.38
CA GLN A 126 13.10 -4.57 1.04
C GLN A 126 12.40 -3.33 1.57
N ARG A 127 12.35 -2.26 0.79
CA ARG A 127 11.62 -1.05 1.17
C ARG A 127 10.12 -1.31 1.25
N ASN A 128 9.55 -2.09 0.34
CA ASN A 128 8.15 -2.47 0.37
C ASN A 128 7.83 -3.33 1.59
N GLU A 129 8.71 -4.24 2.01
CA GLU A 129 8.52 -5.09 3.19
C GLU A 129 8.46 -4.26 4.48
N VAL A 130 9.39 -3.33 4.68
CA VAL A 130 9.40 -2.44 5.85
C VAL A 130 8.22 -1.48 5.86
N VAL A 131 7.87 -0.91 4.71
CA VAL A 131 6.73 0.01 4.59
C VAL A 131 5.40 -0.74 4.67
N VAL A 132 5.34 -2.01 4.25
CA VAL A 132 4.16 -2.87 4.40
C VAL A 132 3.82 -3.13 5.86
N GLU A 133 4.81 -3.31 6.72
CA GLU A 133 4.58 -3.54 8.16
C GLU A 133 4.00 -2.29 8.85
N LEU A 134 4.53 -1.11 8.52
CA LEU A 134 3.96 0.17 8.95
C LEU A 134 2.58 0.46 8.35
N ARG A 135 2.26 -0.13 7.19
CA ARG A 135 0.96 -0.01 6.51
C ARG A 135 -0.08 -0.95 7.07
N LYS A 136 0.30 -2.13 7.58
CA LYS A 136 -0.62 -3.07 8.24
C LYS A 136 -1.37 -2.39 9.38
N ASN A 137 -0.68 -1.60 10.20
CA ASN A 137 -1.29 -0.87 11.33
C ASN A 137 -2.28 0.24 10.89
N LYS A 138 -2.21 0.72 9.64
CA LYS A 138 -3.15 1.72 9.09
C LYS A 138 -4.31 1.13 8.31
N ARG A 139 -4.21 -0.14 7.87
CA ARG A 139 -5.33 -0.86 7.24
C ARG A 139 -6.50 -1.04 8.20
N ASP A 140 -6.21 -1.13 9.50
CA ASP A 140 -7.20 -1.33 10.54
C ASP A 140 -8.08 -0.11 10.80
N GLU A 141 -7.69 1.09 10.28
CA GLU A 141 -8.54 2.29 10.32
C GLU A 141 -9.77 2.17 9.42
N HIS A 142 -9.76 1.28 8.42
CA HIS A 142 -10.92 0.96 7.59
C HIS A 142 -11.59 -0.29 8.14
N LEU A 143 -12.77 -0.12 8.75
CA LEU A 143 -13.49 -1.21 9.42
C LEU A 143 -13.71 -2.41 8.49
N LEU A 144 -13.06 -3.54 8.81
CA LEU A 144 -13.24 -4.82 8.13
C LEU A 144 -14.66 -5.34 8.27
N LYS A 145 -15.21 -5.15 9.46
CA LYS A 145 -16.54 -5.59 9.83
C LYS A 145 -17.31 -4.42 10.42
N ARG A 146 -18.59 -4.34 10.11
CA ARG A 146 -19.47 -3.24 10.54
C ARG A 146 -20.68 -3.83 11.21
N ARG A 147 -20.91 -3.48 12.47
CA ARG A 147 -22.14 -3.79 13.19
C ARG A 147 -23.24 -2.81 12.77
N ASN A 148 -24.43 -3.32 12.52
CA ASN A 148 -25.59 -2.51 12.20
C ASN A 148 -26.29 -2.08 13.50
N VAL A 149 -26.03 -0.83 13.91
CA VAL A 149 -26.63 -0.16 15.06
C VAL A 149 -27.54 0.94 14.52
N PRO A 150 -28.82 1.00 14.94
CA PRO A 150 -29.70 2.09 14.54
C PRO A 150 -29.08 3.43 14.92
N HIS A 151 -29.00 4.37 13.97
CA HIS A 151 -28.77 5.77 14.32
C HIS A 151 -30.05 6.25 15.02
N GLU A 152 -29.93 6.77 16.22
CA GLU A 152 -30.96 7.59 16.82
C GLU A 152 -31.05 8.89 16.01
N ASP A 153 -31.81 8.86 14.91
CA ASP A 153 -32.36 10.08 14.36
C ASP A 153 -33.39 10.56 15.39
N VAL A 154 -33.09 11.70 15.97
CA VAL A 154 -33.98 12.44 16.85
C VAL A 154 -35.29 12.69 16.10
N CYS A 155 -36.23 11.78 16.19
CA CYS A 155 -37.63 12.03 15.99
C CYS A 155 -38.24 12.33 17.35
N GLU A 156 -38.32 13.63 17.65
CA GLU A 156 -39.31 14.14 18.58
C GLU A 156 -40.68 13.73 18.03
N ASP A 157 -41.23 12.67 18.58
CA ASP A 157 -42.64 12.62 18.94
C ASP A 157 -43.02 11.23 19.47
N SER A 158 -43.81 11.32 20.54
CA SER A 158 -44.69 10.30 21.16
C SER A 158 -44.05 9.31 22.15
N ASP A 159 -44.33 9.62 23.40
CA ASP A 159 -44.76 8.74 24.46
C ASP A 159 -44.73 7.24 24.13
N ILE A 160 -43.69 6.56 24.56
CA ILE A 160 -43.83 5.15 24.90
C ILE A 160 -42.91 4.83 26.09
N ASP A 161 -43.50 4.83 27.22
CA ASP A 161 -43.17 4.10 28.46
C ASP A 161 -43.10 2.58 28.15
N GLY A 162 -42.18 2.17 27.27
CA GLY A 162 -42.10 0.79 26.76
C GLY A 162 -40.74 0.11 26.85
N ASP A 163 -39.67 0.85 27.09
CA ASP A 163 -38.31 0.36 26.85
C ASP A 163 -37.68 -0.42 28.03
N TYR A 164 -38.30 -0.46 29.17
CA TYR A 164 -37.81 -1.23 30.33
C TYR A 164 -38.28 -2.70 30.36
N ARG A 165 -39.17 -3.14 29.45
CA ARG A 165 -39.65 -4.54 29.42
C ARG A 165 -38.79 -5.50 28.61
N VAL A 166 -37.93 -5.05 27.73
CA VAL A 166 -37.09 -5.93 26.88
C VAL A 166 -35.86 -6.46 27.65
N GLN A 167 -35.45 -5.83 28.72
CA GLN A 167 -34.30 -6.27 29.52
C GLN A 167 -34.55 -7.47 30.45
N ASN A 168 -35.81 -7.94 30.57
CA ASN A 168 -36.14 -9.07 31.44
C ASN A 168 -36.60 -10.35 30.71
N THR A 169 -36.46 -10.40 29.37
CA THR A 169 -36.72 -11.65 28.65
C THR A 169 -35.45 -12.49 28.70
N SER A 170 -35.51 -13.66 29.35
CA SER A 170 -34.34 -14.56 29.39
C SER A 170 -33.97 -15.01 27.97
N LEU A 171 -32.69 -15.27 27.72
CA LEU A 171 -32.21 -15.77 26.41
C LEU A 171 -32.94 -17.06 26.02
N GLU A 172 -33.25 -17.92 26.99
CA GLU A 172 -33.99 -19.15 26.76
C GLU A 172 -35.41 -18.87 26.24
N ALA A 173 -36.08 -17.85 26.79
CA ALA A 173 -37.41 -17.45 26.32
C ALA A 173 -37.37 -16.88 24.89
N ILE A 174 -36.31 -16.13 24.54
CA ILE A 174 -36.11 -15.63 23.18
C ILE A 174 -35.91 -16.80 22.20
N VAL A 175 -35.08 -17.78 22.51
CA VAL A 175 -34.82 -18.95 21.68
C VAL A 175 -36.07 -19.80 21.52
N GLN A 176 -36.79 -20.04 22.63
CA GLN A 176 -38.03 -20.80 22.61
C GLN A 176 -39.10 -20.12 21.75
N ASN A 177 -39.29 -18.82 21.90
CA ASN A 177 -40.26 -18.04 21.12
C ASN A 177 -39.86 -17.89 19.65
N ALA A 178 -38.56 -17.81 19.34
CA ALA A 178 -38.05 -17.77 17.98
C ALA A 178 -38.31 -19.09 17.22
N SER A 179 -38.49 -20.19 17.93
CA SER A 179 -38.88 -21.51 17.38
C SER A 179 -40.37 -21.73 17.30
N SER A 180 -41.20 -20.73 17.65
CA SER A 180 -42.66 -20.85 17.66
C SER A 180 -43.24 -20.90 16.27
N ASP A 181 -44.27 -21.76 16.07
CA ASP A 181 -45.05 -21.80 14.83
C ASP A 181 -45.94 -20.55 14.65
N ASN A 182 -46.16 -19.79 15.73
CA ASN A 182 -46.87 -18.51 15.65
C ASN A 182 -45.95 -17.42 15.07
N GLN A 183 -46.27 -16.97 13.86
CA GLN A 183 -45.46 -15.98 13.13
C GLN A 183 -45.26 -14.68 13.90
N GLY A 184 -46.23 -14.19 14.65
CA GLY A 184 -46.12 -12.98 15.45
C GLY A 184 -45.17 -13.13 16.64
N ILE A 185 -45.25 -14.31 17.33
CA ILE A 185 -44.34 -14.64 18.44
C ILE A 185 -42.92 -14.83 17.91
N GLN A 186 -42.76 -15.55 16.81
CA GLN A 186 -41.48 -15.79 16.17
C GLN A 186 -40.80 -14.47 15.75
N LEU A 187 -41.53 -13.59 15.05
CA LEU A 187 -40.99 -12.28 14.61
C LEU A 187 -40.58 -11.42 15.81
N SER A 188 -41.43 -11.35 16.85
CA SER A 188 -41.12 -10.56 18.06
C SER A 188 -39.87 -11.07 18.78
N ALA A 189 -39.67 -12.40 18.83
CA ALA A 189 -38.50 -13.00 19.45
C ALA A 189 -37.24 -12.77 18.64
N VAL A 190 -37.28 -12.87 17.31
CA VAL A 190 -36.14 -12.56 16.42
C VAL A 190 -35.76 -11.08 16.50
N GLN A 191 -36.79 -10.18 16.58
CA GLN A 191 -36.55 -8.75 16.82
C GLN A 191 -35.90 -8.49 18.18
N ALA A 192 -36.28 -9.20 19.22
CA ALA A 192 -35.64 -9.07 20.54
C ALA A 192 -34.16 -9.49 20.48
N ALA A 193 -33.86 -10.62 19.83
CA ALA A 193 -32.47 -11.04 19.62
C ALA A 193 -31.66 -10.01 18.83
N ARG A 194 -32.21 -9.48 17.74
CA ARG A 194 -31.59 -8.44 16.93
C ARG A 194 -31.33 -7.16 17.74
N LYS A 195 -32.30 -6.73 18.56
CA LYS A 195 -32.13 -5.55 19.43
C LYS A 195 -31.01 -5.75 20.43
N LEU A 196 -30.85 -6.90 21.06
CA LEU A 196 -29.76 -7.23 21.95
C LEU A 196 -28.40 -7.13 21.22
N LEU A 197 -28.33 -7.64 19.98
CA LEU A 197 -27.13 -7.60 19.13
C LEU A 197 -26.83 -6.21 18.58
N SER A 198 -27.81 -5.31 18.53
CA SER A 198 -27.65 -3.91 18.09
C SER A 198 -27.33 -2.96 19.24
N SER A 199 -27.22 -3.45 20.47
CA SER A 199 -26.82 -2.66 21.63
C SER A 199 -25.43 -2.06 21.47
N ASP A 200 -25.24 -0.79 21.86
CA ASP A 200 -23.97 -0.07 21.74
C ASP A 200 -22.85 -0.65 22.62
N ARG A 201 -23.20 -1.22 23.75
CA ARG A 201 -22.24 -1.72 24.73
C ARG A 201 -22.32 -3.25 24.82
N ASN A 202 -21.20 -3.91 24.44
CA ASN A 202 -20.98 -5.35 24.62
C ASN A 202 -22.21 -6.24 24.31
N PRO A 203 -22.60 -6.36 23.02
CA PRO A 203 -23.70 -7.24 22.66
C PRO A 203 -23.37 -8.68 23.08
N PRO A 204 -24.34 -9.44 23.63
CA PRO A 204 -24.12 -10.79 24.15
C PRO A 204 -24.02 -11.83 23.01
N ILE A 205 -23.05 -11.67 22.11
CA ILE A 205 -22.92 -12.51 20.91
C ILE A 205 -22.66 -13.96 21.29
N ASP A 206 -21.69 -14.21 22.19
CA ASP A 206 -21.33 -15.58 22.60
C ASP A 206 -22.47 -16.29 23.33
N ASP A 207 -23.22 -15.56 24.17
CA ASP A 207 -24.34 -16.13 24.91
C ASP A 207 -25.47 -16.51 23.96
N LEU A 208 -25.72 -15.68 22.93
CA LEU A 208 -26.72 -16.00 21.89
C LEU A 208 -26.26 -17.17 21.02
N ILE A 209 -24.98 -17.28 20.66
CA ILE A 209 -24.47 -18.44 19.95
C ILE A 209 -24.64 -19.72 20.79
N LYS A 210 -24.25 -19.68 22.06
CA LYS A 210 -24.36 -20.81 22.99
C LYS A 210 -25.81 -21.22 23.26
N SER A 211 -26.76 -20.30 23.19
CA SER A 211 -28.18 -20.58 23.34
C SER A 211 -28.79 -21.41 22.21
N GLY A 212 -28.05 -21.62 21.12
CA GLY A 212 -28.49 -22.35 19.95
C GLY A 212 -29.38 -21.56 18.99
N ILE A 213 -29.33 -20.23 19.02
CA ILE A 213 -30.17 -19.37 18.17
C ILE A 213 -29.81 -19.41 16.69
N LEU A 214 -28.53 -19.71 16.34
CA LEU A 214 -28.03 -19.64 14.96
C LEU A 214 -28.86 -20.47 13.97
N PRO A 215 -29.15 -21.78 14.20
CA PRO A 215 -29.95 -22.56 13.28
C PRO A 215 -31.38 -21.99 13.09
N ILE A 216 -31.94 -21.40 14.14
CA ILE A 216 -33.26 -20.79 14.10
C ILE A 216 -33.24 -19.53 13.22
N LEU A 217 -32.27 -18.65 13.41
CA LEU A 217 -32.11 -17.45 12.58
C LEU A 217 -31.83 -17.80 11.11
N VAL A 218 -31.01 -18.83 10.86
CA VAL A 218 -30.76 -19.32 9.50
C VAL A 218 -32.02 -19.86 8.84
N HIS A 219 -32.83 -20.62 9.58
CA HIS A 219 -34.10 -21.10 9.06
C HIS A 219 -35.10 -19.96 8.77
N CYS A 220 -35.06 -18.88 9.54
CA CYS A 220 -35.86 -17.68 9.25
C CYS A 220 -35.50 -17.02 7.91
N LEU A 221 -34.27 -17.18 7.41
CA LEU A 221 -33.86 -16.66 6.08
C LEU A 221 -34.60 -17.39 4.93
N GLU A 222 -35.12 -18.59 5.16
CA GLU A 222 -35.82 -19.39 4.14
C GLU A 222 -37.30 -18.99 3.97
N ARG A 223 -37.80 -18.13 4.83
CA ARG A 223 -39.20 -17.74 4.89
C ARG A 223 -39.55 -16.65 3.88
N ASP A 224 -39.70 -17.02 2.60
CA ASP A 224 -40.07 -16.12 1.50
C ASP A 224 -41.47 -15.49 1.67
N ASP A 225 -42.31 -16.13 2.46
CA ASP A 225 -43.65 -15.65 2.84
C ASP A 225 -43.62 -14.51 3.88
N ASN A 226 -42.51 -14.29 4.55
CA ASN A 226 -42.36 -13.28 5.61
C ASN A 226 -41.07 -12.46 5.47
N PRO A 227 -41.03 -11.43 4.61
CA PRO A 227 -39.83 -10.59 4.39
C PRO A 227 -39.39 -9.85 5.64
N SER A 228 -40.30 -9.51 6.55
CA SER A 228 -39.93 -8.86 7.82
C SER A 228 -39.14 -9.81 8.72
N LEU A 229 -39.50 -11.09 8.76
CA LEU A 229 -38.74 -12.09 9.50
C LEU A 229 -37.35 -12.33 8.87
N GLN A 230 -37.29 -12.44 7.53
CA GLN A 230 -36.01 -12.55 6.82
C GLN A 230 -35.10 -11.37 7.13
N PHE A 231 -35.63 -10.15 7.12
CA PHE A 231 -34.85 -8.92 7.40
C PHE A 231 -34.32 -8.90 8.83
N GLU A 232 -35.15 -9.17 9.84
CA GLU A 232 -34.72 -9.16 11.24
C GLU A 232 -33.70 -10.29 11.53
N ALA A 233 -33.91 -11.47 10.97
CA ALA A 233 -32.96 -12.59 11.10
C ALA A 233 -31.61 -12.27 10.39
N ALA A 234 -31.68 -11.71 9.18
CA ALA A 234 -30.50 -11.30 8.46
C ALA A 234 -29.72 -10.22 9.23
N TRP A 235 -30.41 -9.27 9.85
CA TRP A 235 -29.77 -8.24 10.69
C TRP A 235 -29.13 -8.84 11.95
N ALA A 236 -29.80 -9.74 12.64
CA ALA A 236 -29.22 -10.43 13.79
C ALA A 236 -27.95 -11.20 13.41
N LEU A 237 -27.98 -11.97 12.32
CA LEU A 237 -26.82 -12.69 11.80
C LEU A 237 -25.68 -11.76 11.33
N THR A 238 -26.02 -10.61 10.74
CA THR A 238 -25.03 -9.56 10.36
C THR A 238 -24.26 -9.09 11.59
N ASN A 239 -24.96 -8.85 12.70
CA ASN A 239 -24.34 -8.36 13.92
C ASN A 239 -23.51 -9.45 14.62
N ILE A 240 -23.90 -10.72 14.54
CA ILE A 240 -23.07 -11.84 14.99
C ILE A 240 -21.80 -11.93 14.14
N ALA A 241 -21.92 -11.86 12.81
CA ALA A 241 -20.80 -11.91 11.87
C ALA A 241 -19.88 -10.68 11.95
N SER A 242 -20.29 -9.60 12.59
CA SER A 242 -19.44 -8.41 12.82
C SER A 242 -18.47 -8.56 13.99
N GLY A 243 -18.54 -9.63 14.74
CA GLY A 243 -17.72 -9.91 15.90
C GLY A 243 -16.36 -10.52 15.59
N THR A 244 -15.87 -11.38 16.48
CA THR A 244 -14.61 -12.09 16.30
C THR A 244 -14.63 -13.06 15.13
N SER A 245 -13.45 -13.57 14.74
CA SER A 245 -13.37 -14.58 13.67
C SER A 245 -14.15 -15.86 14.03
N GLU A 246 -14.09 -16.30 15.29
CA GLU A 246 -14.82 -17.45 15.78
C GLU A 246 -16.35 -17.24 15.67
N GLN A 247 -16.83 -16.05 15.99
CA GLN A 247 -18.25 -15.68 15.88
C GLN A 247 -18.71 -15.63 14.41
N THR A 248 -17.87 -15.07 13.52
CA THR A 248 -18.13 -15.09 12.07
C THR A 248 -18.13 -16.52 11.53
N GLN A 249 -17.17 -17.36 11.95
CA GLN A 249 -17.11 -18.77 11.56
C GLN A 249 -18.33 -19.56 12.04
N ALA A 250 -18.89 -19.25 13.21
CA ALA A 250 -20.12 -19.88 13.68
C ALA A 250 -21.30 -19.59 12.72
N VAL A 251 -21.40 -18.37 12.19
CA VAL A 251 -22.40 -18.02 11.17
C VAL A 251 -22.15 -18.78 9.87
N VAL A 252 -20.91 -18.88 9.41
CA VAL A 252 -20.56 -19.62 8.19
C VAL A 252 -20.90 -21.11 8.35
N GLN A 253 -20.54 -21.72 9.48
CA GLN A 253 -20.78 -23.14 9.76
C GLN A 253 -22.27 -23.47 9.93
N SER A 254 -23.09 -22.49 10.27
CA SER A 254 -24.56 -22.65 10.31
C SER A 254 -25.22 -22.67 8.94
N ASN A 255 -24.45 -22.66 7.86
CA ASN A 255 -24.88 -22.67 6.47
C ASN A 255 -25.71 -21.43 6.04
N ALA A 256 -25.42 -20.27 6.64
CA ALA A 256 -26.12 -19.01 6.32
C ALA A 256 -25.75 -18.44 4.95
N VAL A 257 -24.51 -18.67 4.48
CA VAL A 257 -23.97 -18.02 3.27
C VAL A 257 -24.78 -18.31 2.00
N PRO A 258 -25.16 -19.58 1.68
CA PRO A 258 -25.98 -19.85 0.51
C PRO A 258 -27.33 -19.14 0.57
N LEU A 259 -27.89 -18.99 1.76
CA LEU A 259 -29.19 -18.31 1.96
C LEU A 259 -29.04 -16.79 1.78
N PHE A 260 -27.99 -16.18 2.27
CA PHE A 260 -27.69 -14.77 1.98
C PHE A 260 -27.52 -14.51 0.47
N LEU A 261 -26.86 -15.41 -0.25
CA LEU A 261 -26.73 -15.31 -1.72
C LEU A 261 -28.11 -15.42 -2.41
N ARG A 262 -28.97 -16.28 -1.94
CA ARG A 262 -30.38 -16.36 -2.41
C ARG A 262 -31.11 -15.04 -2.15
N LEU A 263 -30.93 -14.44 -0.95
CA LEU A 263 -31.61 -13.20 -0.57
C LEU A 263 -31.10 -11.97 -1.37
N LEU A 264 -29.96 -12.04 -2.05
CA LEU A 264 -29.56 -11.00 -3.01
C LEU A 264 -30.57 -10.85 -4.17
N HIS A 265 -31.39 -11.87 -4.43
CA HIS A 265 -32.41 -11.86 -5.45
C HIS A 265 -33.83 -11.60 -4.90
N SER A 266 -33.93 -11.21 -3.62
CA SER A 266 -35.22 -10.88 -3.00
C SER A 266 -35.87 -9.68 -3.71
N PRO A 267 -37.23 -9.71 -3.88
CA PRO A 267 -37.95 -8.52 -4.37
C PRO A 267 -37.98 -7.37 -3.33
N HIS A 268 -37.55 -7.63 -2.11
CA HIS A 268 -37.56 -6.66 -1.02
C HIS A 268 -36.16 -6.04 -0.84
N GLN A 269 -36.01 -4.75 -1.16
CA GLN A 269 -34.74 -4.06 -1.16
C GLN A 269 -34.01 -4.10 0.19
N ASN A 270 -34.74 -3.93 1.31
CA ASN A 270 -34.17 -3.98 2.66
C ASN A 270 -33.56 -5.35 2.99
N VAL A 271 -34.17 -6.43 2.49
CA VAL A 271 -33.65 -7.80 2.65
C VAL A 271 -32.38 -7.98 1.84
N CYS A 272 -32.33 -7.49 0.58
CA CYS A 272 -31.13 -7.51 -0.25
C CYS A 272 -29.98 -6.72 0.41
N GLU A 273 -30.27 -5.50 0.86
CA GLU A 273 -29.26 -4.63 1.48
C GLU A 273 -28.68 -5.28 2.75
N GLN A 274 -29.52 -5.90 3.57
CA GLN A 274 -29.09 -6.59 4.78
C GLN A 274 -28.26 -7.84 4.46
N ALA A 275 -28.61 -8.58 3.41
CA ALA A 275 -27.82 -9.71 2.94
C ALA A 275 -26.44 -9.27 2.41
N VAL A 276 -26.36 -8.17 1.68
CA VAL A 276 -25.08 -7.56 1.24
C VAL A 276 -24.22 -7.22 2.46
N TRP A 277 -24.82 -6.62 3.48
CA TRP A 277 -24.08 -6.27 4.71
C TRP A 277 -23.54 -7.52 5.43
N ALA A 278 -24.36 -8.54 5.61
CA ALA A 278 -23.92 -9.80 6.22
C ALA A 278 -22.76 -10.45 5.47
N LEU A 279 -22.89 -10.55 4.13
CA LEU A 279 -21.83 -11.09 3.27
C LEU A 279 -20.54 -10.23 3.36
N GLY A 280 -20.67 -8.91 3.47
CA GLY A 280 -19.54 -8.01 3.67
C GLY A 280 -18.75 -8.31 4.94
N ASN A 281 -19.42 -8.56 6.06
CA ASN A 281 -18.79 -8.98 7.32
C ASN A 281 -18.09 -10.34 7.19
N ILE A 282 -18.73 -11.29 6.53
CA ILE A 282 -18.18 -12.64 6.33
C ILE A 282 -16.94 -12.58 5.43
N ILE A 283 -17.02 -11.87 4.30
CA ILE A 283 -15.88 -11.66 3.37
C ILE A 283 -14.72 -10.94 4.09
N GLY A 284 -15.04 -10.02 5.00
CA GLY A 284 -14.07 -9.26 5.78
C GLY A 284 -13.30 -10.09 6.82
N ASP A 285 -13.75 -11.32 7.12
CA ASP A 285 -13.08 -12.21 8.10
C ASP A 285 -11.70 -12.69 7.64
N GLY A 286 -11.48 -12.73 6.34
CA GLY A 286 -10.19 -13.14 5.80
C GLY A 286 -10.28 -13.75 4.42
N PRO A 287 -9.12 -14.15 3.84
CA PRO A 287 -9.08 -14.66 2.48
C PRO A 287 -9.85 -15.98 2.31
N GLN A 288 -9.91 -16.83 3.34
CA GLN A 288 -10.65 -18.09 3.26
C GLN A 288 -12.16 -17.88 3.13
N CYS A 289 -12.74 -17.02 4.00
CA CYS A 289 -14.16 -16.67 3.90
C CYS A 289 -14.46 -15.91 2.62
N ARG A 290 -13.59 -14.97 2.22
CA ARG A 290 -13.69 -14.26 0.95
C ARG A 290 -13.78 -15.23 -0.22
N ASP A 291 -12.83 -16.15 -0.36
CA ASP A 291 -12.75 -17.09 -1.49
C ASP A 291 -13.90 -18.09 -1.47
N TYR A 292 -14.34 -18.52 -0.27
CA TYR A 292 -15.55 -19.35 -0.13
C TYR A 292 -16.78 -18.65 -0.67
N VAL A 293 -17.02 -17.40 -0.28
CA VAL A 293 -18.19 -16.63 -0.75
C VAL A 293 -18.09 -16.34 -2.26
N ILE A 294 -16.88 -16.06 -2.77
CA ILE A 294 -16.63 -15.90 -4.22
C ILE A 294 -16.96 -17.19 -4.97
N SER A 295 -16.54 -18.35 -4.47
CA SER A 295 -16.81 -19.66 -5.10
C SER A 295 -18.31 -19.98 -5.21
N LEU A 296 -19.11 -19.41 -4.33
CA LEU A 296 -20.57 -19.51 -4.36
C LEU A 296 -21.25 -18.48 -5.28
N GLY A 297 -20.49 -17.62 -5.96
CA GLY A 297 -20.98 -16.74 -7.02
C GLY A 297 -21.52 -15.38 -6.56
N VAL A 298 -20.97 -14.77 -5.50
CA VAL A 298 -21.42 -13.48 -4.95
C VAL A 298 -21.19 -12.29 -5.89
N VAL A 299 -20.14 -12.34 -6.73
CA VAL A 299 -19.63 -11.16 -7.44
C VAL A 299 -20.68 -10.56 -8.39
N LYS A 300 -21.25 -11.37 -9.27
CA LYS A 300 -22.23 -10.90 -10.27
C LYS A 300 -23.50 -10.31 -9.65
N PRO A 301 -24.16 -10.97 -8.69
CA PRO A 301 -25.30 -10.37 -8.00
C PRO A 301 -24.96 -9.07 -7.27
N LEU A 302 -23.81 -9.02 -6.61
CA LEU A 302 -23.35 -7.82 -5.92
C LEU A 302 -23.18 -6.63 -6.89
N LEU A 303 -22.48 -6.85 -8.00
CA LEU A 303 -22.23 -5.80 -9.01
C LEU A 303 -23.51 -5.37 -9.73
N SER A 304 -24.53 -6.23 -9.81
CA SER A 304 -25.81 -5.89 -10.43
C SER A 304 -26.60 -4.81 -9.69
N PHE A 305 -26.30 -4.56 -8.42
CA PHE A 305 -26.89 -3.46 -7.66
C PHE A 305 -26.37 -2.08 -8.05
N ILE A 306 -25.24 -2.01 -8.75
CA ILE A 306 -24.64 -0.73 -9.17
C ILE A 306 -25.46 -0.17 -10.34
N SER A 307 -26.42 0.69 -10.01
CA SER A 307 -27.30 1.34 -10.96
C SER A 307 -27.63 2.76 -10.52
N PRO A 308 -28.04 3.66 -11.45
CA PRO A 308 -28.42 5.03 -11.09
C PRO A 308 -29.61 5.12 -10.14
N SER A 309 -30.40 4.07 -10.01
CA SER A 309 -31.63 4.04 -9.18
C SER A 309 -31.41 3.49 -7.77
N ILE A 310 -30.24 2.97 -7.48
CA ILE A 310 -29.95 2.43 -6.14
C ILE A 310 -29.88 3.54 -5.09
N PRO A 311 -30.47 3.38 -3.91
CA PRO A 311 -30.28 4.31 -2.79
C PRO A 311 -28.80 4.43 -2.43
N ILE A 312 -28.37 5.65 -2.09
CA ILE A 312 -26.98 5.95 -1.78
C ILE A 312 -26.43 5.12 -0.60
N THR A 313 -27.27 4.87 0.42
CA THR A 313 -26.91 4.05 1.58
C THR A 313 -26.61 2.61 1.18
N PHE A 314 -27.43 2.05 0.29
CA PHE A 314 -27.21 0.71 -0.23
C PHE A 314 -25.92 0.65 -1.09
N LEU A 315 -25.71 1.62 -1.97
CA LEU A 315 -24.50 1.69 -2.79
C LEU A 315 -23.23 1.80 -1.92
N ARG A 316 -23.26 2.54 -0.81
CA ARG A 316 -22.15 2.58 0.16
C ARG A 316 -21.85 1.20 0.75
N ASN A 317 -22.88 0.39 1.03
CA ASN A 317 -22.68 -0.98 1.51
C ASN A 317 -22.09 -1.87 0.42
N VAL A 318 -22.57 -1.76 -0.82
CA VAL A 318 -22.04 -2.51 -1.97
C VAL A 318 -20.55 -2.17 -2.19
N THR A 319 -20.19 -0.90 -2.20
CA THR A 319 -18.79 -0.47 -2.40
C THR A 319 -17.88 -0.94 -1.26
N TRP A 320 -18.37 -0.89 -0.03
CA TRP A 320 -17.63 -1.42 1.11
C TRP A 320 -17.38 -2.93 1.00
N VAL A 321 -18.36 -3.72 0.56
CA VAL A 321 -18.18 -5.16 0.31
C VAL A 321 -17.14 -5.38 -0.79
N MET A 322 -17.15 -4.57 -1.85
CA MET A 322 -16.12 -4.63 -2.90
C MET A 322 -14.72 -4.36 -2.34
N VAL A 323 -14.57 -3.41 -1.41
CA VAL A 323 -13.30 -3.19 -0.71
C VAL A 323 -12.83 -4.46 -0.01
N ASN A 324 -13.72 -5.14 0.71
CA ASN A 324 -13.38 -6.38 1.41
C ASN A 324 -13.02 -7.52 0.46
N LEU A 325 -13.65 -7.61 -0.72
CA LEU A 325 -13.25 -8.56 -1.76
C LEU A 325 -11.82 -8.32 -2.27
N CYS A 326 -11.35 -7.07 -2.25
CA CYS A 326 -10.02 -6.71 -2.74
C CYS A 326 -8.92 -6.71 -1.65
N ARG A 327 -9.29 -6.73 -0.37
CA ARG A 327 -8.44 -6.32 0.76
C ARG A 327 -7.22 -7.22 1.02
N HIS A 328 -7.38 -8.52 1.01
CA HIS A 328 -6.34 -9.47 1.40
C HIS A 328 -5.50 -9.86 0.18
N LYS A 329 -4.16 -9.84 0.33
CA LYS A 329 -3.22 -10.15 -0.73
C LYS A 329 -2.53 -11.51 -0.59
N ASP A 330 -2.69 -12.19 0.54
CA ASP A 330 -2.05 -13.47 0.84
C ASP A 330 -3.11 -14.51 1.24
N PRO A 331 -3.66 -15.26 0.28
CA PRO A 331 -3.57 -15.07 -1.17
C PRO A 331 -4.39 -13.88 -1.68
N PRO A 332 -4.06 -13.30 -2.86
CA PRO A 332 -4.91 -12.28 -3.49
C PRO A 332 -6.24 -12.87 -3.95
N PRO A 333 -7.26 -12.04 -4.23
CA PRO A 333 -8.50 -12.52 -4.87
C PRO A 333 -8.19 -13.21 -6.21
N PRO A 334 -9.04 -14.16 -6.65
CA PRO A 334 -8.90 -14.77 -7.97
C PRO A 334 -8.86 -13.72 -9.09
N MET A 335 -8.07 -13.96 -10.12
CA MET A 335 -7.89 -13.02 -11.24
C MET A 335 -9.20 -12.74 -11.98
N GLU A 336 -10.05 -13.75 -12.12
CA GLU A 336 -11.38 -13.61 -12.72
C GLU A 336 -12.24 -12.64 -11.90
N THR A 337 -12.16 -12.70 -10.58
CA THR A 337 -12.87 -11.78 -9.69
C THR A 337 -12.40 -10.35 -9.87
N ILE A 338 -11.09 -10.14 -9.99
CA ILE A 338 -10.52 -8.81 -10.24
C ILE A 338 -11.00 -8.27 -11.59
N GLN A 339 -11.01 -9.12 -12.63
CA GLN A 339 -11.53 -8.74 -13.96
C GLN A 339 -13.01 -8.34 -13.93
N GLU A 340 -13.82 -9.00 -13.11
CA GLU A 340 -15.23 -8.65 -12.95
C GLU A 340 -15.43 -7.35 -12.15
N ILE A 341 -14.59 -7.08 -11.14
CA ILE A 341 -14.72 -5.92 -10.25
C ILE A 341 -14.20 -4.63 -10.89
N LEU A 342 -13.10 -4.68 -11.65
CA LEU A 342 -12.46 -3.48 -12.22
C LEU A 342 -13.39 -2.60 -13.05
N PRO A 343 -14.25 -3.11 -13.95
CA PRO A 343 -15.20 -2.28 -14.69
C PRO A 343 -16.17 -1.51 -13.78
N ALA A 344 -16.57 -2.11 -12.66
CA ALA A 344 -17.42 -1.45 -11.68
C ALA A 344 -16.67 -0.32 -10.95
N LEU A 345 -15.41 -0.53 -10.59
CA LEU A 345 -14.56 0.51 -10.01
C LEU A 345 -14.34 1.67 -10.98
N CYS A 346 -14.20 1.39 -12.29
CA CYS A 346 -14.09 2.42 -13.34
C CYS A 346 -15.34 3.30 -13.42
N VAL A 347 -16.52 2.78 -13.12
CA VAL A 347 -17.77 3.55 -13.02
C VAL A 347 -17.81 4.35 -11.71
N LEU A 348 -17.51 3.70 -10.59
CA LEU A 348 -17.64 4.28 -9.26
C LEU A 348 -16.60 5.37 -8.97
N ILE A 349 -15.45 5.39 -9.66
CA ILE A 349 -14.43 6.43 -9.48
C ILE A 349 -14.93 7.82 -9.88
N HIS A 350 -16.01 7.91 -10.66
CA HIS A 350 -16.66 9.15 -11.07
C HIS A 350 -17.79 9.58 -10.12
N HIS A 351 -18.03 8.84 -9.04
CA HIS A 351 -19.12 9.11 -8.12
C HIS A 351 -18.84 10.36 -7.27
N THR A 352 -19.88 11.14 -7.01
CA THR A 352 -19.78 12.39 -6.25
C THR A 352 -19.82 12.19 -4.73
N ASP A 353 -20.35 11.06 -4.25
CA ASP A 353 -20.36 10.74 -2.82
C ASP A 353 -18.95 10.38 -2.33
N VAL A 354 -18.48 11.12 -1.34
CA VAL A 354 -17.12 10.98 -0.80
C VAL A 354 -16.87 9.58 -0.23
N ASN A 355 -17.84 8.97 0.45
CA ASN A 355 -17.66 7.65 1.04
C ASN A 355 -17.49 6.56 -0.04
N ILE A 356 -18.32 6.62 -1.10
CA ILE A 356 -18.22 5.72 -2.24
C ILE A 356 -16.89 5.91 -2.96
N LEU A 357 -16.48 7.15 -3.18
CA LEU A 357 -15.21 7.46 -3.83
C LEU A 357 -14.02 6.98 -3.01
N VAL A 358 -14.01 7.22 -1.69
CA VAL A 358 -12.97 6.75 -0.78
C VAL A 358 -12.88 5.21 -0.80
N ASP A 359 -14.01 4.50 -0.70
CA ASP A 359 -14.04 3.04 -0.74
C ASP A 359 -13.55 2.53 -2.09
N THR A 360 -13.97 3.13 -3.20
CA THR A 360 -13.51 2.77 -4.55
C THR A 360 -11.99 2.87 -4.69
N VAL A 361 -11.42 3.96 -4.22
CA VAL A 361 -9.97 4.18 -4.30
C VAL A 361 -9.22 3.26 -3.33
N TRP A 362 -9.77 2.95 -2.16
CA TRP A 362 -9.19 1.94 -1.28
C TRP A 362 -9.19 0.54 -1.90
N ALA A 363 -10.28 0.14 -2.58
CA ALA A 363 -10.29 -1.12 -3.33
C ALA A 363 -9.14 -1.19 -4.35
N LEU A 364 -8.93 -0.11 -5.11
CA LEU A 364 -7.80 0.00 -6.05
C LEU A 364 -6.45 -0.07 -5.32
N SER A 365 -6.31 0.55 -4.15
CA SER A 365 -5.07 0.50 -3.38
C SER A 365 -4.75 -0.92 -2.90
N TYR A 366 -5.75 -1.73 -2.58
CA TYR A 366 -5.54 -3.14 -2.22
C TYR A 366 -5.15 -3.99 -3.43
N LEU A 367 -5.81 -3.80 -4.58
CA LEU A 367 -5.46 -4.50 -5.81
C LEU A 367 -4.04 -4.19 -6.27
N THR A 368 -3.63 -2.94 -6.19
CA THR A 368 -2.28 -2.49 -6.60
C THR A 368 -1.18 -2.90 -5.61
N ASP A 369 -1.52 -3.33 -4.39
CA ASP A 369 -0.57 -3.85 -3.39
C ASP A 369 -0.34 -5.37 -3.51
N ALA A 370 -1.03 -6.06 -4.41
CA ALA A 370 -0.99 -7.51 -4.51
C ALA A 370 0.20 -8.05 -5.33
N GLY A 371 0.65 -7.31 -6.35
CA GLY A 371 1.78 -7.70 -7.20
C GLY A 371 1.70 -7.08 -8.60
N ASN A 372 2.74 -7.32 -9.42
CA ASN A 372 2.85 -6.69 -10.74
C ASN A 372 1.75 -7.12 -11.71
N GLU A 373 1.26 -8.36 -11.59
CA GLU A 373 0.15 -8.85 -12.42
C GLU A 373 -1.15 -8.08 -12.13
N GLN A 374 -1.46 -7.87 -10.85
CA GLN A 374 -2.64 -7.10 -10.43
C GLN A 374 -2.49 -5.62 -10.77
N ILE A 375 -1.28 -5.05 -10.64
CA ILE A 375 -0.98 -3.70 -11.10
C ILE A 375 -1.28 -3.58 -12.60
N GLN A 376 -0.87 -4.58 -13.40
CA GLN A 376 -1.12 -4.57 -14.85
C GLN A 376 -2.62 -4.62 -15.16
N MET A 377 -3.38 -5.43 -14.45
CA MET A 377 -4.85 -5.47 -14.63
C MET A 377 -5.50 -4.11 -14.34
N VAL A 378 -5.05 -3.41 -13.29
CA VAL A 378 -5.54 -2.06 -12.97
C VAL A 378 -5.17 -1.07 -14.08
N ILE A 379 -3.96 -1.12 -14.61
CA ILE A 379 -3.53 -0.29 -15.74
C ILE A 379 -4.38 -0.58 -16.98
N ASP A 380 -4.55 -1.84 -17.34
CA ASP A 380 -5.28 -2.29 -18.53
C ASP A 380 -6.78 -1.94 -18.47
N SER A 381 -7.33 -1.78 -17.27
CA SER A 381 -8.71 -1.31 -17.06
C SER A 381 -8.93 0.14 -17.52
N GLY A 382 -7.86 0.91 -17.74
CA GLY A 382 -7.94 2.32 -18.14
C GLY A 382 -8.30 3.28 -17.00
N ILE A 383 -8.26 2.84 -15.73
CA ILE A 383 -8.67 3.67 -14.58
C ILE A 383 -7.61 4.70 -14.16
N VAL A 384 -6.32 4.48 -14.47
CA VAL A 384 -5.22 5.34 -14.00
C VAL A 384 -5.40 6.82 -14.33
N PRO A 385 -5.84 7.22 -15.55
CA PRO A 385 -6.10 8.63 -15.88
C PRO A 385 -7.20 9.29 -15.03
N HIS A 386 -8.08 8.51 -14.42
CA HIS A 386 -9.14 8.99 -13.53
C HIS A 386 -8.70 8.94 -12.05
N LEU A 387 -7.73 8.11 -11.71
CA LEU A 387 -7.17 7.98 -10.37
C LEU A 387 -6.18 9.11 -10.05
N VAL A 388 -5.27 9.43 -10.97
CA VAL A 388 -4.22 10.45 -10.78
C VAL A 388 -4.77 11.83 -10.41
N PRO A 389 -5.83 12.37 -11.04
CA PRO A 389 -6.41 13.67 -10.66
C PRO A 389 -6.91 13.73 -9.20
N LEU A 390 -7.24 12.60 -8.61
CA LEU A 390 -7.69 12.52 -7.21
C LEU A 390 -6.58 12.85 -6.20
N LEU A 391 -5.33 12.93 -6.63
CA LEU A 391 -4.20 13.43 -5.83
C LEU A 391 -4.40 14.89 -5.38
N SER A 392 -5.19 15.66 -6.11
CA SER A 392 -5.56 17.04 -5.77
C SER A 392 -7.01 17.18 -5.31
N HIS A 393 -7.66 16.10 -4.87
CA HIS A 393 -9.02 16.12 -4.38
C HIS A 393 -9.15 16.96 -3.10
N GLN A 394 -10.28 17.67 -2.93
CA GLN A 394 -10.52 18.54 -1.78
C GLN A 394 -10.59 17.74 -0.45
N GLU A 395 -11.14 16.53 -0.50
CA GLU A 395 -11.23 15.65 0.66
C GLU A 395 -9.92 14.89 0.88
N VAL A 396 -9.28 15.13 2.03
CA VAL A 396 -7.99 14.51 2.39
C VAL A 396 -8.06 12.98 2.42
N LYS A 397 -9.20 12.40 2.76
CA LYS A 397 -9.38 10.94 2.76
C LYS A 397 -9.25 10.35 1.35
N VAL A 398 -9.83 11.02 0.35
CA VAL A 398 -9.72 10.64 -1.06
C VAL A 398 -8.27 10.81 -1.53
N GLN A 399 -7.67 11.95 -1.24
CA GLN A 399 -6.28 12.28 -1.59
C GLN A 399 -5.29 11.24 -1.01
N THR A 400 -5.48 10.85 0.26
CA THR A 400 -4.64 9.84 0.92
C THR A 400 -4.78 8.46 0.25
N ALA A 401 -6.00 8.04 -0.04
CA ALA A 401 -6.25 6.76 -0.71
C ALA A 401 -5.69 6.75 -2.14
N ALA A 402 -5.86 7.85 -2.89
CA ALA A 402 -5.32 8.00 -4.24
C ALA A 402 -3.79 7.96 -4.25
N LEU A 403 -3.15 8.69 -3.34
CA LEU A 403 -1.68 8.69 -3.21
C LEU A 403 -1.14 7.29 -2.89
N ARG A 404 -1.86 6.52 -2.05
CA ARG A 404 -1.52 5.14 -1.76
C ARG A 404 -1.66 4.26 -3.02
N ALA A 405 -2.76 4.36 -3.75
CA ALA A 405 -3.01 3.54 -4.93
C ALA A 405 -1.99 3.82 -6.05
N VAL A 406 -1.74 5.11 -6.38
CA VAL A 406 -0.72 5.46 -7.39
C VAL A 406 0.70 5.12 -6.91
N GLY A 407 0.98 5.28 -5.61
CA GLY A 407 2.25 4.89 -5.00
C GLY A 407 2.51 3.38 -5.11
N ASN A 408 1.48 2.56 -4.97
CA ASN A 408 1.59 1.12 -5.19
C ASN A 408 1.88 0.79 -6.66
N ILE A 409 1.25 1.46 -7.62
CA ILE A 409 1.49 1.23 -9.05
C ILE A 409 2.96 1.47 -9.40
N VAL A 410 3.56 2.54 -8.89
CA VAL A 410 4.97 2.89 -9.16
C VAL A 410 5.99 2.02 -8.39
N THR A 411 5.53 1.04 -7.61
CA THR A 411 6.39 -0.05 -7.10
C THR A 411 6.60 -1.16 -8.13
N GLY A 412 5.84 -1.17 -9.21
CA GLY A 412 5.94 -2.13 -10.29
C GLY A 412 7.14 -1.91 -11.21
N THR A 413 7.00 -2.34 -12.46
CA THR A 413 8.05 -2.17 -13.48
C THR A 413 8.19 -0.70 -13.91
N ASP A 414 9.27 -0.40 -14.64
CA ASP A 414 9.49 0.95 -15.18
C ASP A 414 8.39 1.33 -16.18
N GLU A 415 7.87 0.36 -16.97
CA GLU A 415 6.75 0.58 -17.89
C GLU A 415 5.45 0.90 -17.14
N GLN A 416 5.17 0.19 -16.06
CA GLN A 416 4.00 0.45 -15.21
C GLN A 416 4.10 1.81 -14.52
N THR A 417 5.29 2.14 -14.03
CA THR A 417 5.60 3.47 -13.47
C THR A 417 5.37 4.57 -14.51
N GLN A 418 5.79 4.33 -15.76
CA GLN A 418 5.65 5.30 -16.85
C GLN A 418 4.19 5.62 -17.16
N VAL A 419 3.28 4.67 -17.02
CA VAL A 419 1.84 4.93 -17.21
C VAL A 419 1.33 6.02 -16.27
N VAL A 420 1.76 5.98 -14.99
CA VAL A 420 1.39 7.00 -14.00
C VAL A 420 2.02 8.35 -14.34
N LEU A 421 3.29 8.38 -14.74
CA LEU A 421 3.97 9.61 -15.16
C LEU A 421 3.33 10.24 -16.39
N ASN A 422 2.87 9.44 -17.35
CA ASN A 422 2.19 9.90 -18.55
C ASN A 422 0.82 10.55 -18.25
N CYS A 423 0.26 10.31 -17.07
CA CYS A 423 -0.96 10.97 -16.59
C CYS A 423 -0.69 12.29 -15.83
N ASP A 424 0.49 12.88 -15.99
CA ASP A 424 0.90 14.14 -15.33
C ASP A 424 0.85 14.07 -13.78
N ALA A 425 1.22 12.92 -13.21
CA ALA A 425 1.17 12.71 -11.76
C ALA A 425 2.06 13.70 -11.00
N LEU A 426 3.24 14.04 -11.52
CA LEU A 426 4.22 14.88 -10.82
C LEU A 426 3.75 16.32 -10.61
N SER A 427 2.83 16.84 -11.43
CA SER A 427 2.25 18.19 -11.27
C SER A 427 1.48 18.37 -9.95
N HIS A 428 1.01 17.30 -9.34
CA HIS A 428 0.31 17.32 -8.05
C HIS A 428 1.26 17.36 -6.83
N PHE A 429 2.55 17.09 -7.01
CA PHE A 429 3.48 16.86 -5.90
C PHE A 429 3.97 18.11 -5.17
N PRO A 430 4.09 19.30 -5.79
CA PRO A 430 4.40 20.50 -5.02
C PRO A 430 3.41 20.75 -3.87
N ALA A 431 2.12 20.54 -4.09
CA ALA A 431 1.11 20.65 -3.05
C ALA A 431 1.15 19.49 -2.02
N LEU A 432 1.46 18.27 -2.46
CA LEU A 432 1.56 17.10 -1.59
C LEU A 432 2.79 17.16 -0.68
N LEU A 433 3.91 17.68 -1.16
CA LEU A 433 5.16 17.82 -0.40
C LEU A 433 5.12 18.99 0.60
N THR A 434 4.22 19.93 0.43
CA THR A 434 3.98 21.07 1.34
C THR A 434 2.68 20.95 2.12
N HIS A 435 2.06 19.77 2.11
CA HIS A 435 0.78 19.53 2.77
C HIS A 435 0.92 19.66 4.30
N PRO A 436 -0.08 20.25 5.01
CA PRO A 436 -0.03 20.42 6.46
C PRO A 436 -0.03 19.10 7.25
N LYS A 437 -0.41 17.98 6.62
CA LYS A 437 -0.37 16.64 7.24
C LYS A 437 0.93 15.93 6.86
N GLU A 438 1.82 15.73 7.82
CA GLU A 438 3.09 15.02 7.67
C GLU A 438 2.93 13.63 7.03
N LYS A 439 1.84 12.94 7.32
CA LYS A 439 1.53 11.63 6.72
C LYS A 439 1.42 11.70 5.19
N ILE A 440 0.90 12.80 4.64
CA ILE A 440 0.83 13.00 3.19
C ILE A 440 2.21 13.32 2.63
N ASN A 441 2.99 14.19 3.30
CA ASN A 441 4.36 14.48 2.91
C ASN A 441 5.19 13.20 2.82
N LYS A 442 5.11 12.36 3.83
CA LYS A 442 5.80 11.06 3.87
C LYS A 442 5.41 10.14 2.70
N GLU A 443 4.12 9.95 2.45
CA GLU A 443 3.63 9.12 1.34
C GLU A 443 4.03 9.71 -0.03
N ALA A 444 4.04 11.05 -0.16
CA ALA A 444 4.47 11.72 -1.37
C ALA A 444 5.97 11.51 -1.64
N VAL A 445 6.81 11.64 -0.62
CA VAL A 445 8.24 11.38 -0.75
C VAL A 445 8.50 9.89 -1.05
N TRP A 446 7.75 8.98 -0.42
CA TRP A 446 7.82 7.56 -0.74
C TRP A 446 7.48 7.27 -2.22
N PHE A 447 6.44 7.89 -2.77
CA PHE A 447 6.14 7.80 -4.20
C PHE A 447 7.34 8.24 -5.04
N LEU A 448 7.90 9.42 -4.75
CA LEU A 448 9.05 9.97 -5.48
C LEU A 448 10.29 9.08 -5.35
N SER A 449 10.50 8.44 -4.21
CA SER A 449 11.60 7.50 -4.02
C SER A 449 11.50 6.27 -4.93
N ASN A 450 10.29 5.87 -5.32
CA ASN A 450 10.07 4.83 -6.31
C ASN A 450 10.30 5.32 -7.75
N ILE A 451 10.04 6.61 -8.02
CA ILE A 451 10.37 7.21 -9.32
C ILE A 451 11.89 7.37 -9.46
N THR A 452 12.60 7.85 -8.43
CA THR A 452 14.06 7.97 -8.46
C THR A 452 14.78 6.62 -8.49
N ALA A 453 14.10 5.53 -8.14
CA ALA A 453 14.58 4.16 -8.31
C ALA A 453 14.30 3.60 -9.73
N GLY A 454 13.68 4.35 -10.59
CA GLY A 454 13.36 3.98 -11.96
C GLY A 454 14.55 4.14 -12.93
N ASN A 455 14.25 4.34 -14.20
CA ASN A 455 15.27 4.61 -15.21
C ASN A 455 15.69 6.09 -15.23
N GLN A 456 16.73 6.40 -16.00
CA GLN A 456 17.30 7.75 -16.08
C GLN A 456 16.31 8.81 -16.59
N GLN A 457 15.35 8.42 -17.46
CA GLN A 457 14.31 9.34 -17.94
C GLN A 457 13.29 9.65 -16.85
N GLN A 458 12.97 8.70 -16.00
CA GLN A 458 12.08 8.88 -14.85
C GLN A 458 12.76 9.74 -13.77
N VAL A 459 14.03 9.54 -13.53
CA VAL A 459 14.84 10.45 -12.70
C VAL A 459 14.81 11.87 -13.26
N GLN A 460 14.99 12.03 -14.58
CA GLN A 460 14.91 13.33 -15.25
C GLN A 460 13.54 13.99 -15.05
N ALA A 461 12.46 13.24 -15.13
CA ALA A 461 11.12 13.77 -14.91
C ALA A 461 10.94 14.40 -13.52
N VAL A 462 11.56 13.82 -12.48
CA VAL A 462 11.54 14.39 -11.12
C VAL A 462 12.34 15.70 -11.07
N ILE A 463 13.48 15.76 -11.75
CA ILE A 463 14.31 16.97 -11.85
C ILE A 463 13.56 18.07 -12.61
N ASP A 464 13.00 17.75 -13.77
CA ASP A 464 12.26 18.71 -14.63
C ASP A 464 11.01 19.25 -13.94
N ALA A 465 10.36 18.45 -13.09
CA ALA A 465 9.26 18.89 -12.25
C ALA A 465 9.70 19.76 -11.05
N ASN A 466 10.99 20.04 -10.92
CA ASN A 466 11.58 20.85 -9.85
C ASN A 466 11.25 20.34 -8.42
N LEU A 467 11.18 19.00 -8.25
CA LEU A 467 10.82 18.36 -6.99
C LEU A 467 12.02 18.03 -6.10
N VAL A 468 13.23 17.96 -6.67
CA VAL A 468 14.46 17.64 -5.91
C VAL A 468 14.71 18.62 -4.76
N PRO A 469 14.63 19.96 -4.95
CA PRO A 469 14.80 20.91 -3.84
C PRO A 469 13.78 20.68 -2.72
N MET A 470 12.55 20.28 -3.05
CA MET A 470 11.49 20.00 -2.08
C MET A 470 11.77 18.70 -1.31
N ILE A 471 12.31 17.67 -1.97
CA ILE A 471 12.76 16.43 -1.31
C ILE A 471 13.89 16.74 -0.34
N ILE A 472 14.87 17.55 -0.75
CA ILE A 472 16.01 17.95 0.10
C ILE A 472 15.53 18.80 1.29
N HIS A 473 14.56 19.68 1.09
CA HIS A 473 13.93 20.40 2.19
C HIS A 473 13.29 19.46 3.23
N LEU A 474 12.57 18.44 2.79
CA LEU A 474 11.97 17.45 3.69
C LEU A 474 13.02 16.50 4.30
N LEU A 475 14.15 16.27 3.63
CA LEU A 475 15.31 15.57 4.17
C LEU A 475 15.90 16.31 5.38
N ASP A 476 15.90 17.64 5.33
CA ASP A 476 16.44 18.51 6.39
C ASP A 476 15.41 18.76 7.50
N LYS A 477 14.16 19.09 7.15
CA LYS A 477 13.14 19.63 8.07
C LYS A 477 11.93 18.73 8.29
N GLY A 478 11.79 17.62 7.58
CA GLY A 478 10.68 16.68 7.75
C GLY A 478 10.69 15.96 9.09
N ASP A 479 9.57 15.34 9.47
CA ASP A 479 9.57 14.35 10.54
C ASP A 479 10.50 13.17 10.19
N PHE A 480 10.96 12.44 11.19
CA PHE A 480 11.94 11.37 10.96
C PHE A 480 11.46 10.32 9.94
N GLY A 481 10.16 10.00 9.94
CA GLY A 481 9.59 9.09 8.94
C GLY A 481 9.68 9.63 7.52
N THR A 482 9.48 10.94 7.33
CA THR A 482 9.64 11.62 6.04
C THR A 482 11.11 11.77 5.65
N GLN A 483 11.99 12.09 6.60
CA GLN A 483 13.45 12.11 6.37
C GLN A 483 13.97 10.76 5.89
N LYS A 484 13.47 9.67 6.46
CA LYS A 484 13.81 8.30 6.02
C LYS A 484 13.44 8.05 4.56
N GLU A 485 12.23 8.42 4.15
CA GLU A 485 11.80 8.28 2.75
C GLU A 485 12.60 9.21 1.81
N ALA A 486 12.95 10.43 2.27
CA ALA A 486 13.76 11.36 1.51
C ALA A 486 15.20 10.83 1.32
N ALA A 487 15.80 10.25 2.35
CA ALA A 487 17.10 9.60 2.25
C ALA A 487 17.08 8.47 1.20
N TRP A 488 16.04 7.66 1.18
CA TRP A 488 15.84 6.64 0.14
C TRP A 488 15.70 7.25 -1.26
N ALA A 489 14.94 8.34 -1.39
CA ALA A 489 14.75 9.01 -2.69
C ALA A 489 16.08 9.51 -3.25
N ILE A 490 16.91 10.14 -2.42
CA ILE A 490 18.24 10.63 -2.81
C ILE A 490 19.20 9.47 -3.12
N SER A 491 19.28 8.47 -2.25
CA SER A 491 20.15 7.32 -2.47
C SER A 491 19.79 6.54 -3.74
N ASN A 492 18.49 6.34 -4.01
CA ASN A 492 18.04 5.72 -5.25
C ASN A 492 18.47 6.52 -6.49
N LEU A 493 18.39 7.84 -6.43
CA LEU A 493 18.82 8.71 -7.53
C LEU A 493 20.32 8.55 -7.80
N THR A 494 21.14 8.39 -6.77
CA THR A 494 22.58 8.16 -6.93
C THR A 494 22.91 6.82 -7.60
N ILE A 495 22.01 5.85 -7.53
CA ILE A 495 22.17 4.53 -8.16
C ILE A 495 21.67 4.55 -9.61
N SER A 496 20.50 5.12 -9.83
CA SER A 496 19.78 5.08 -11.12
C SER A 496 20.14 6.24 -12.03
N GLY A 497 20.63 7.36 -11.48
CA GLY A 497 20.90 8.60 -12.19
C GLY A 497 22.18 8.57 -12.99
N ARG A 498 22.25 9.45 -14.00
CA ARG A 498 23.49 9.79 -14.71
C ARG A 498 24.36 10.71 -13.86
N LYS A 499 25.64 10.86 -14.25
CA LYS A 499 26.60 11.77 -13.59
C LYS A 499 26.07 13.20 -13.46
N ASP A 500 25.48 13.75 -14.53
CA ASP A 500 24.90 15.10 -14.54
C ASP A 500 23.69 15.24 -13.59
N GLN A 501 22.88 14.22 -13.45
CA GLN A 501 21.73 14.19 -12.53
C GLN A 501 22.18 14.11 -11.07
N VAL A 502 23.25 13.36 -10.78
CA VAL A 502 23.84 13.30 -9.44
C VAL A 502 24.57 14.61 -9.11
N ALA A 503 25.28 15.21 -10.07
CA ALA A 503 25.87 16.53 -9.90
C ALA A 503 24.82 17.61 -9.57
N TYR A 504 23.63 17.49 -10.14
CA TYR A 504 22.50 18.37 -9.80
C TYR A 504 22.11 18.30 -8.31
N LEU A 505 22.17 17.11 -7.67
CA LEU A 505 21.94 17.00 -6.22
C LEU A 505 22.93 17.85 -5.41
N ILE A 506 24.20 17.85 -5.81
CA ILE A 506 25.24 18.63 -5.14
C ILE A 506 24.95 20.12 -5.27
N GLN A 507 24.55 20.58 -6.48
CA GLN A 507 24.14 21.96 -6.73
C GLN A 507 22.94 22.38 -5.86
N GLN A 508 22.05 21.43 -5.54
CA GLN A 508 20.90 21.65 -4.65
C GLN A 508 21.23 21.52 -3.15
N ASN A 509 22.53 21.45 -2.81
CA ASN A 509 23.02 21.41 -1.44
C ASN A 509 22.51 20.21 -0.62
N VAL A 510 22.55 19.01 -1.21
CA VAL A 510 22.07 17.76 -0.56
C VAL A 510 23.00 17.27 0.54
N ILE A 511 24.32 17.56 0.48
CA ILE A 511 25.35 16.95 1.34
C ILE A 511 25.11 17.24 2.83
N PRO A 512 24.91 18.49 3.30
CA PRO A 512 24.75 18.77 4.72
C PRO A 512 23.53 18.06 5.34
N PRO A 513 22.29 18.14 4.80
CA PRO A 513 21.15 17.45 5.38
C PRO A 513 21.27 15.92 5.28
N PHE A 514 21.97 15.40 4.28
CA PHE A 514 22.21 13.98 4.11
C PHE A 514 23.17 13.46 5.19
N CYS A 515 24.29 14.15 5.42
CA CYS A 515 25.25 13.83 6.48
C CYS A 515 24.65 13.95 7.89
N ASN A 516 23.68 14.82 8.11
CA ASN A 516 23.01 14.95 9.41
C ASN A 516 22.27 13.67 9.83
N LEU A 517 21.87 12.82 8.90
CA LEU A 517 21.23 11.53 9.19
C LEU A 517 22.23 10.42 9.58
N LEU A 518 23.55 10.64 9.49
CA LEU A 518 24.54 9.65 9.90
C LEU A 518 24.56 9.38 11.42
N THR A 519 23.98 10.26 12.23
CA THR A 519 23.93 10.14 13.70
C THR A 519 22.63 9.56 14.24
N VAL A 520 21.69 9.19 13.37
CA VAL A 520 20.42 8.60 13.81
C VAL A 520 20.60 7.15 14.27
N LYS A 521 19.73 6.69 15.16
CA LYS A 521 19.79 5.31 15.69
C LYS A 521 19.32 4.23 14.71
N ASP A 522 18.64 4.61 13.64
CA ASP A 522 18.13 3.68 12.62
C ASP A 522 19.27 3.26 11.70
N ALA A 523 19.82 2.06 11.93
CA ALA A 523 20.93 1.51 11.15
C ALA A 523 20.63 1.44 9.65
N GLN A 524 19.36 1.21 9.26
CA GLN A 524 18.96 1.17 7.85
C GLN A 524 19.11 2.55 7.18
N VAL A 525 18.73 3.62 7.89
CA VAL A 525 18.88 4.99 7.37
C VAL A 525 20.37 5.35 7.25
N VAL A 526 21.17 5.04 8.27
CA VAL A 526 22.62 5.26 8.24
C VAL A 526 23.26 4.55 7.04
N GLN A 527 22.90 3.30 6.81
CA GLN A 527 23.43 2.55 5.67
C GLN A 527 23.02 3.14 4.32
N VAL A 528 21.76 3.55 4.18
CA VAL A 528 21.24 4.19 2.96
C VAL A 528 21.98 5.49 2.65
N VAL A 529 22.26 6.28 3.68
CA VAL A 529 23.01 7.53 3.54
C VAL A 529 24.46 7.26 3.15
N LEU A 530 25.13 6.30 3.81
CA LEU A 530 26.49 5.91 3.44
C LEU A 530 26.59 5.37 2.01
N ASP A 531 25.63 4.51 1.61
CA ASP A 531 25.55 4.01 0.22
C ASP A 531 25.44 5.18 -0.77
N GLY A 532 24.56 6.15 -0.46
CA GLY A 532 24.37 7.34 -1.28
C GLY A 532 25.63 8.22 -1.38
N LEU A 533 26.30 8.49 -0.26
CA LEU A 533 27.54 9.27 -0.23
C LEU A 533 28.66 8.55 -0.99
N SER A 534 28.81 7.24 -0.82
CA SER A 534 29.76 6.43 -1.56
C SER A 534 29.51 6.48 -3.07
N ASN A 535 28.25 6.39 -3.50
CA ASN A 535 27.89 6.49 -4.92
C ASN A 535 28.21 7.88 -5.49
N ILE A 536 27.91 8.94 -4.75
CA ILE A 536 28.21 10.33 -5.14
C ILE A 536 29.72 10.49 -5.35
N LEU A 537 30.55 10.08 -4.37
CA LEU A 537 32.00 10.18 -4.44
C LEU A 537 32.57 9.36 -5.60
N LYS A 538 32.14 8.12 -5.78
CA LYS A 538 32.59 7.25 -6.88
C LYS A 538 32.22 7.78 -8.26
N MET A 539 31.07 8.43 -8.38
CA MET A 539 30.59 8.97 -9.65
C MET A 539 31.21 10.31 -10.01
N ALA A 540 31.74 11.04 -9.02
CA ALA A 540 32.35 12.34 -9.22
C ALA A 540 33.68 12.26 -9.95
N GLU A 541 34.39 11.12 -9.89
CA GLU A 541 35.68 10.92 -10.53
C GLU A 541 36.68 12.04 -10.15
N ASP A 542 37.09 12.91 -11.10
CA ASP A 542 38.03 14.01 -10.88
C ASP A 542 37.49 15.10 -9.91
N GLU A 543 36.17 15.16 -9.67
CA GLU A 543 35.56 16.12 -8.73
C GLU A 543 35.34 15.52 -7.32
N ALA A 544 35.80 14.29 -7.08
CA ALA A 544 35.59 13.58 -5.80
C ALA A 544 36.20 14.34 -4.62
N GLU A 545 37.38 14.96 -4.79
CA GLU A 545 38.03 15.81 -3.78
C GLU A 545 37.14 16.99 -3.37
N THR A 546 36.50 17.65 -4.33
CA THR A 546 35.59 18.78 -4.04
C THR A 546 34.42 18.32 -3.18
N ILE A 547 33.87 17.13 -3.46
CA ILE A 547 32.77 16.58 -2.69
C ILE A 547 33.24 16.10 -1.31
N ALA A 548 34.41 15.49 -1.22
CA ALA A 548 35.05 15.13 0.05
C ALA A 548 35.21 16.35 0.97
N ASN A 549 35.66 17.47 0.43
CA ASN A 549 35.76 18.74 1.16
C ASN A 549 34.37 19.22 1.66
N LEU A 550 33.33 19.13 0.85
CA LEU A 550 31.96 19.47 1.28
C LEU A 550 31.44 18.56 2.41
N ILE A 551 31.79 17.27 2.38
CA ILE A 551 31.44 16.32 3.45
C ILE A 551 32.19 16.68 4.74
N GLU A 552 33.46 17.02 4.66
CA GLU A 552 34.30 17.47 5.78
C GLU A 552 33.77 18.77 6.37
N GLU A 553 33.57 19.82 5.54
CA GLU A 553 33.08 21.14 5.96
C GLU A 553 31.75 21.09 6.72
N CYS A 554 30.85 20.15 6.38
CA CYS A 554 29.58 19.98 7.09
C CYS A 554 29.69 19.05 8.32
N GLY A 555 30.90 18.60 8.70
CA GLY A 555 31.11 17.65 9.79
C GLY A 555 30.68 16.21 9.47
N GLY A 556 30.55 15.88 8.18
CA GLY A 556 30.19 14.54 7.72
C GLY A 556 31.31 13.53 7.94
N LEU A 557 32.56 13.93 7.71
CA LEU A 557 33.74 13.07 7.88
C LEU A 557 33.85 12.54 9.32
N GLU A 558 33.74 13.41 10.33
CA GLU A 558 33.75 13.00 11.75
C GLU A 558 32.66 11.96 12.07
N LYS A 559 31.47 12.12 11.48
CA LYS A 559 30.38 11.16 11.65
C LYS A 559 30.68 9.81 10.99
N ILE A 560 31.31 9.81 9.79
CA ILE A 560 31.72 8.60 9.09
C ILE A 560 32.83 7.88 9.87
N GLU A 561 33.80 8.63 10.43
CA GLU A 561 34.86 8.09 11.28
C GLU A 561 34.28 7.37 12.52
N GLN A 562 33.28 7.98 13.18
CA GLN A 562 32.59 7.35 14.33
C GLN A 562 31.88 6.05 13.93
N LEU A 563 31.37 5.96 12.70
CA LEU A 563 30.68 4.77 12.20
C LEU A 563 31.61 3.57 11.93
N GLN A 564 32.93 3.75 11.89
CA GLN A 564 33.88 2.65 11.86
C GLN A 564 33.87 1.79 13.14
N ASN A 565 33.25 2.29 14.23
CA ASN A 565 33.03 1.56 15.47
C ASN A 565 31.57 1.06 15.62
N HIS A 566 30.77 1.07 14.56
CA HIS A 566 29.37 0.68 14.61
C HIS A 566 29.22 -0.84 14.75
N GLU A 567 28.22 -1.28 15.54
CA GLU A 567 27.93 -2.72 15.80
C GLU A 567 27.55 -3.47 14.52
N ASN A 568 26.95 -2.79 13.54
CA ASN A 568 26.56 -3.38 12.26
C ASN A 568 27.77 -3.48 11.33
N GLU A 569 28.09 -4.71 10.93
CA GLU A 569 29.25 -5.04 10.09
C GLU A 569 29.21 -4.35 8.72
N ASP A 570 28.04 -4.24 8.09
CA ASP A 570 27.91 -3.59 6.78
C ASP A 570 28.16 -2.08 6.87
N ILE A 571 27.77 -1.46 8.00
CA ILE A 571 27.97 -0.01 8.23
C ILE A 571 29.44 0.29 8.47
N TYR A 572 30.10 -0.45 9.38
CA TYR A 572 31.51 -0.15 9.68
C TYR A 572 32.41 -0.40 8.47
N LYS A 573 32.14 -1.46 7.69
CA LYS A 573 32.90 -1.75 6.47
C LYS A 573 32.75 -0.65 5.42
N LEU A 574 31.51 -0.19 5.21
CA LEU A 574 31.25 0.85 4.24
C LEU A 574 31.86 2.20 4.68
N ALA A 575 31.77 2.53 5.97
CA ALA A 575 32.42 3.72 6.52
C ALA A 575 33.96 3.66 6.34
N TYR A 576 34.56 2.50 6.65
CA TYR A 576 35.98 2.28 6.43
C TYR A 576 36.36 2.42 4.95
N GLU A 577 35.62 1.79 4.04
CA GLU A 577 35.88 1.89 2.59
C GLU A 577 35.82 3.33 2.09
N ILE A 578 34.87 4.13 2.57
CA ILE A 578 34.75 5.55 2.19
C ILE A 578 35.96 6.34 2.66
N ILE A 579 36.40 6.14 3.90
CA ILE A 579 37.56 6.85 4.44
C ILE A 579 38.86 6.43 3.72
N ASP A 580 39.05 5.12 3.57
CA ASP A 580 40.24 4.59 2.90
C ASP A 580 40.37 5.06 1.45
N GLN A 581 39.25 5.18 0.73
CA GLN A 581 39.25 5.51 -0.68
C GLN A 581 39.28 7.02 -0.99
N PHE A 582 38.71 7.87 -0.12
CA PHE A 582 38.45 9.28 -0.44
C PHE A 582 39.00 10.27 0.58
N PHE A 583 39.43 9.82 1.77
CA PHE A 583 39.91 10.67 2.87
C PHE A 583 41.24 10.22 3.46
N SER A 584 41.80 9.10 3.00
CA SER A 584 43.19 8.77 3.33
C SER A 584 44.08 9.62 2.43
N SER A 585 44.81 10.54 3.02
CA SER A 585 45.89 11.23 2.33
C SER A 585 46.95 10.19 1.95
N ASP A 586 47.25 10.04 0.66
CA ASP A 586 48.48 9.40 0.17
C ASP A 586 49.73 10.20 0.52
N ASP A 587 49.61 11.32 1.25
CA ASP A 587 50.68 12.05 1.89
C ASP A 587 51.18 11.28 3.13
N ILE A 588 51.65 10.07 2.93
CA ILE A 588 52.86 9.69 3.65
C ILE A 588 53.92 10.56 2.99
N ASP A 589 54.14 11.75 3.55
CA ASP A 589 55.46 12.34 3.47
C ASP A 589 56.42 11.21 3.85
N GLU A 590 56.97 10.51 2.85
CA GLU A 590 58.16 9.71 3.02
C GLU A 590 59.21 10.71 3.46
N ASP A 591 59.20 11.06 4.77
CA ASP A 591 60.34 11.69 5.37
C ASP A 591 61.48 10.67 5.20
N PRO A 592 62.43 10.94 4.26
CA PRO A 592 63.52 10.00 3.98
C PRO A 592 64.31 9.68 5.22
N SER A 593 64.15 10.46 6.30
CA SER A 593 64.79 10.24 7.60
C SER A 593 64.13 9.15 8.46
N LEU A 594 62.87 8.73 8.11
CA LEU A 594 62.14 7.66 8.81
C LEU A 594 62.22 6.31 8.09
N VAL A 595 62.74 6.24 6.87
CA VAL A 595 62.95 4.98 6.16
C VAL A 595 64.19 4.30 6.75
N PRO A 596 64.09 3.08 7.32
CA PRO A 596 65.24 2.36 7.85
C PRO A 596 66.19 2.01 6.71
N GLU A 597 67.45 2.53 6.73
CA GLU A 597 68.49 2.13 5.79
C GLU A 597 68.83 0.64 5.96
N ALA A 598 68.72 -0.12 4.88
CA ALA A 598 69.16 -1.51 4.84
C ALA A 598 70.69 -1.56 4.92
N ILE A 599 71.22 -1.89 6.09
CA ILE A 599 72.64 -2.16 6.28
C ILE A 599 72.94 -3.57 5.74
N GLN A 600 74.00 -3.69 4.96
CA GLN A 600 74.51 -4.98 4.48
C GLN A 600 74.67 -5.96 5.64
N GLY A 601 73.67 -6.84 5.84
CA GLY A 601 73.64 -7.80 6.94
C GLY A 601 72.23 -8.16 7.46
N GLY A 602 71.15 -7.61 6.89
CA GLY A 602 69.76 -8.00 7.20
C GLY A 602 69.18 -7.44 8.49
N THR A 603 69.76 -6.36 9.04
CA THR A 603 69.21 -5.63 10.20
C THR A 603 68.89 -4.17 9.79
N PHE A 604 67.74 -3.69 10.21
CA PHE A 604 67.36 -2.28 9.97
C PHE A 604 67.99 -1.38 11.04
N GLY A 605 68.64 -0.27 10.63
CA GLY A 605 69.19 0.73 11.53
C GLY A 605 68.42 2.04 11.41
N PHE A 606 68.08 2.64 12.54
CA PHE A 606 67.53 3.98 12.57
C PHE A 606 68.62 5.01 12.80
N ASN A 607 68.62 6.11 12.05
CA ASN A 607 69.57 7.18 12.20
C ASN A 607 69.31 7.94 13.51
N SER A 608 70.19 7.75 14.52
CA SER A 608 70.07 8.32 15.86
C SER A 608 70.59 9.78 15.99
N SER A 609 70.78 10.50 14.88
CA SER A 609 71.35 11.88 14.90
C SER A 609 70.27 12.98 14.89
N ALA A 610 68.96 12.68 15.02
CA ALA A 610 67.98 13.72 15.25
C ALA A 610 67.92 14.08 16.75
N ASN A 611 68.19 15.34 17.06
CA ASN A 611 68.23 16.00 18.35
C ASN A 611 67.25 15.41 19.38
N VAL A 612 67.76 14.52 20.22
CA VAL A 612 67.07 14.17 21.47
C VAL A 612 67.41 15.28 22.47
N PRO A 613 66.42 15.95 23.08
CA PRO A 613 66.69 16.89 24.14
C PRO A 613 67.43 16.20 25.28
N THR A 614 68.50 16.80 25.74
CA THR A 614 69.39 16.31 26.83
C THR A 614 68.70 16.28 28.20
N GLU A 615 67.43 16.69 28.29
CA GLU A 615 66.60 16.61 29.50
C GLU A 615 65.42 15.67 29.17
N GLY A 616 65.54 14.44 29.61
CA GLY A 616 64.62 13.37 29.35
C GLY A 616 63.15 13.74 29.60
N PHE A 617 62.23 13.08 28.89
CA PHE A 617 60.79 13.23 29.07
C PHE A 617 60.39 12.93 30.52
N GLN A 618 59.85 13.94 31.23
CA GLN A 618 59.13 13.73 32.49
C GLN A 618 57.69 13.36 32.15
N PHE A 619 57.27 12.15 32.53
CA PHE A 619 55.90 11.70 32.49
C PHE A 619 55.12 12.21 33.72
#